data_20f866218a4c0529ec4f12557211d217
#
_entry.id   20f866218a4c0529ec4f12557211d217
#
_cell.length_a   1.000
_cell.length_b   1.000
_cell.length_c   1.000
_cell.angle_alpha   90.00
_cell.angle_beta   90.00
_cell.angle_gamma   90.00
#
_symmetry.space_group_name_H-M   'P 1'
#
loop_
_entity.id
_entity.type
_entity.pdbx_description
1 polymer ?
#
loop_
_entity_poly.entity_id
_entity_poly.type
_entity_poly.pdbx_seq_one_letter_code
_entity_poly.pdbx_strand_id
1 'polypeptide(L)'
;MKKMLKALGILLLVVVLAAAGLILWLSVTEFKPAPVENVEVSAVGALDQVDPEEELQILSWNIGYAGLGAGSDFFMDGGKDVRSADREQVLAYLAGIKSSIQTLDPDVVMLQEVDLDSGRTYRINEAAYLALDASAHAMNYACDFVPFPLPPLGRIYSGVFTTTQGLAIDEAERISLPCPFQWPVRTANIKRCLLASYLPIEGSDKYLVAVNLHLEAYDSGEGKIAQTRMLKEFIEGEYAKGNYVIAGGDFNQIFPGGLETYPNTHPEIWIPGLLEEDMLAEGWRFAYDLSVPSCRLLNQPYDPADTENTQYYVIDGFILSPNVELLSVEGVDLDFADSDHNPVLTSVKLK
;
A
#
# COMPACT_ATOMS: atom_id res chain seq x y z
N MET A 1 -30.00 -25.71 -39.73
CA MET A 1 -30.59 -25.14 -38.52
C MET A 1 -30.39 -26.02 -37.27
N LYS A 2 -30.95 -27.27 -37.19
CA LYS A 2 -30.82 -28.16 -35.99
C LYS A 2 -29.35 -28.48 -35.61
N LYS A 3 -28.45 -28.75 -36.56
CA LYS A 3 -26.99 -29.01 -36.29
C LYS A 3 -26.31 -27.77 -35.72
N MET A 4 -26.62 -26.57 -36.20
CA MET A 4 -26.06 -25.31 -35.77
C MET A 4 -26.53 -24.97 -34.34
N LEU A 5 -27.82 -25.19 -34.02
CA LEU A 5 -28.35 -25.02 -32.67
C LEU A 5 -27.72 -25.99 -31.66
N LYS A 6 -27.46 -27.24 -32.09
CA LYS A 6 -26.76 -28.23 -31.25
C LYS A 6 -25.31 -27.83 -31.01
N ALA A 7 -24.60 -27.36 -32.04
CA ALA A 7 -23.21 -26.87 -31.89
C ALA A 7 -23.15 -25.64 -30.93
N LEU A 8 -24.09 -24.71 -31.10
CA LEU A 8 -24.17 -23.53 -30.21
C LEU A 8 -24.49 -23.94 -28.75
N GLY A 9 -25.38 -24.90 -28.56
CA GLY A 9 -25.72 -25.44 -27.22
C GLY A 9 -24.50 -26.14 -26.57
N ILE A 10 -23.69 -26.89 -27.34
CA ILE A 10 -22.47 -27.51 -26.84
C ILE A 10 -21.42 -26.43 -26.50
N LEU A 11 -21.24 -25.43 -27.35
CA LEU A 11 -20.33 -24.33 -27.08
C LEU A 11 -20.70 -23.58 -25.81
N LEU A 12 -21.98 -23.25 -25.64
CA LEU A 12 -22.47 -22.60 -24.43
C LEU A 12 -22.22 -23.45 -23.18
N LEU A 13 -22.48 -24.76 -23.27
CA LEU A 13 -22.24 -25.68 -22.15
C LEU A 13 -20.74 -25.69 -21.79
N VAL A 14 -19.84 -25.75 -22.76
CA VAL A 14 -18.39 -25.72 -22.54
C VAL A 14 -17.97 -24.42 -21.84
N VAL A 15 -18.49 -23.27 -22.29
CA VAL A 15 -18.22 -21.97 -21.66
C VAL A 15 -18.70 -21.94 -20.21
N VAL A 16 -19.93 -22.42 -19.95
CA VAL A 16 -20.48 -22.47 -18.59
C VAL A 16 -19.65 -23.40 -17.69
N LEU A 17 -19.26 -24.57 -18.18
CA LEU A 17 -18.41 -25.48 -17.41
C LEU A 17 -17.01 -24.91 -17.13
N ALA A 18 -16.41 -24.23 -18.10
CA ALA A 18 -15.13 -23.54 -17.93
C ALA A 18 -15.22 -22.41 -16.88
N ALA A 19 -16.28 -21.59 -16.95
CA ALA A 19 -16.53 -20.53 -15.96
C ALA A 19 -16.76 -21.10 -14.56
N ALA A 20 -17.57 -22.15 -14.45
CA ALA A 20 -17.81 -22.82 -13.15
C ALA A 20 -16.52 -23.44 -12.60
N GLY A 21 -15.71 -24.08 -13.46
CA GLY A 21 -14.39 -24.62 -13.08
C GLY A 21 -13.44 -23.54 -12.58
N LEU A 22 -13.38 -22.38 -13.26
CA LEU A 22 -12.57 -21.25 -12.84
C LEU A 22 -13.02 -20.69 -11.49
N ILE A 23 -14.31 -20.47 -11.29
CA ILE A 23 -14.86 -19.98 -10.02
C ILE A 23 -14.60 -20.97 -8.88
N LEU A 24 -14.76 -22.27 -9.14
CA LEU A 24 -14.46 -23.31 -8.15
C LEU A 24 -12.96 -23.27 -7.78
N TRP A 25 -12.08 -23.20 -8.78
CA TRP A 25 -10.64 -23.14 -8.56
C TRP A 25 -10.26 -21.92 -7.75
N LEU A 26 -10.71 -20.71 -8.14
CA LEU A 26 -10.50 -19.47 -7.38
C LEU A 26 -11.03 -19.56 -5.94
N SER A 27 -12.17 -20.25 -5.74
CA SER A 27 -12.75 -20.40 -4.39
C SER A 27 -11.94 -21.33 -3.48
N VAL A 28 -11.34 -22.38 -4.07
CA VAL A 28 -10.50 -23.35 -3.34
C VAL A 28 -9.11 -22.78 -3.04
N THR A 29 -8.58 -21.98 -3.97
CA THR A 29 -7.25 -21.36 -3.86
C THR A 29 -7.30 -19.95 -3.28
N GLU A 30 -8.47 -19.46 -2.86
CA GLU A 30 -8.62 -18.12 -2.28
C GLU A 30 -7.66 -17.90 -1.12
N PHE A 31 -6.86 -16.84 -1.17
CA PHE A 31 -6.06 -16.38 -0.06
C PHE A 31 -6.95 -15.95 1.10
N LYS A 32 -6.86 -16.66 2.22
CA LYS A 32 -7.70 -16.46 3.42
C LYS A 32 -6.82 -16.36 4.66
N PRO A 33 -6.14 -15.21 4.83
CA PRO A 33 -5.32 -15.00 6.02
C PRO A 33 -6.16 -15.02 7.30
N ALA A 34 -5.53 -15.40 8.41
CA ALA A 34 -6.15 -15.31 9.73
C ALA A 34 -6.39 -13.83 10.13
N PRO A 35 -7.25 -13.57 11.13
CA PRO A 35 -7.46 -12.21 11.62
C PRO A 35 -6.17 -11.53 12.07
N VAL A 36 -5.28 -12.25 12.76
CA VAL A 36 -3.94 -11.83 13.13
C VAL A 36 -2.97 -12.98 12.84
N GLU A 37 -1.84 -12.66 12.24
CA GLU A 37 -0.77 -13.62 11.91
C GLU A 37 0.58 -13.00 12.27
N ASN A 38 1.46 -13.78 12.90
CA ASN A 38 2.87 -13.40 13.05
C ASN A 38 3.54 -13.36 11.68
N VAL A 39 4.32 -12.31 11.46
CA VAL A 39 5.11 -12.13 10.24
C VAL A 39 6.58 -12.41 10.56
N GLU A 40 7.24 -13.16 9.69
CA GLU A 40 8.67 -13.42 9.83
C GLU A 40 9.47 -12.11 9.70
N VAL A 41 10.32 -11.85 10.67
CA VAL A 41 11.27 -10.74 10.65
C VAL A 41 12.61 -11.27 10.18
N SER A 42 13.15 -10.68 9.12
CA SER A 42 14.52 -10.92 8.65
C SER A 42 15.42 -9.81 9.18
N ALA A 43 16.57 -10.15 9.75
CA ALA A 43 17.52 -9.20 10.30
C ALA A 43 18.96 -9.60 9.97
N VAL A 44 19.83 -8.61 9.74
CA VAL A 44 21.25 -8.81 9.40
C VAL A 44 22.11 -7.97 10.36
N GLY A 45 23.05 -8.64 11.02
CA GLY A 45 23.98 -7.99 11.94
C GLY A 45 23.43 -7.77 13.35
N ALA A 46 24.11 -6.94 14.12
CA ALA A 46 23.63 -6.46 15.41
C ALA A 46 22.90 -5.13 15.16
N LEU A 47 21.70 -5.02 15.70
CA LEU A 47 20.81 -3.87 15.50
C LEU A 47 20.52 -3.21 16.84
N ASP A 48 20.35 -1.91 16.80
CA ASP A 48 20.10 -1.06 17.97
C ASP A 48 18.60 -0.99 18.30
N GLN A 49 18.32 -0.59 19.52
CA GLN A 49 16.96 -0.21 19.95
C GLN A 49 16.74 1.27 19.58
N VAL A 50 15.48 1.68 19.52
CA VAL A 50 15.14 3.10 19.30
C VAL A 50 15.58 3.91 20.52
N ASP A 51 16.44 4.91 20.31
CA ASP A 51 16.77 5.88 21.34
C ASP A 51 15.64 6.92 21.47
N PRO A 52 14.93 7.03 22.60
CA PRO A 52 13.83 7.96 22.76
C PRO A 52 14.28 9.44 22.76
N GLU A 53 15.56 9.70 22.99
CA GLU A 53 16.13 11.06 22.99
C GLU A 53 16.55 11.54 21.60
N GLU A 54 16.71 10.64 20.64
CA GLU A 54 17.11 10.98 19.29
C GLU A 54 15.89 11.24 18.38
N GLU A 55 16.12 11.97 17.30
CA GLU A 55 15.18 12.18 16.21
C GLU A 55 15.11 10.92 15.35
N LEU A 56 13.91 10.53 14.95
CA LEU A 56 13.67 9.37 14.11
C LEU A 56 13.02 9.81 12.79
N GLN A 57 13.60 9.41 11.67
CA GLN A 57 13.08 9.68 10.33
C GLN A 57 12.33 8.47 9.79
N ILE A 58 11.09 8.68 9.34
CA ILE A 58 10.21 7.62 8.84
C ILE A 58 9.70 8.00 7.46
N LEU A 59 9.95 7.13 6.49
CA LEU A 59 9.48 7.25 5.12
C LEU A 59 8.27 6.35 4.89
N SER A 60 7.23 6.89 4.27
CA SER A 60 6.13 6.10 3.69
C SER A 60 6.08 6.31 2.17
N TRP A 61 5.98 5.22 1.40
CA TRP A 61 5.90 5.29 -0.05
C TRP A 61 5.15 4.10 -0.67
N ASN A 62 4.06 4.37 -1.36
CA ASN A 62 3.48 3.39 -2.28
C ASN A 62 4.35 3.34 -3.54
N ILE A 63 5.01 2.21 -3.80
CA ILE A 63 5.97 2.08 -4.91
C ILE A 63 5.35 1.58 -6.22
N GLY A 64 4.01 1.44 -6.27
CA GLY A 64 3.31 1.03 -7.49
C GLY A 64 3.90 -0.25 -8.09
N TYR A 65 4.28 -1.24 -7.28
CA TYR A 65 4.99 -2.47 -7.68
C TYR A 65 6.11 -2.21 -8.72
N ALA A 66 6.80 -1.09 -8.60
CA ALA A 66 7.82 -0.65 -9.57
C ALA A 66 7.37 -0.78 -11.05
N GLY A 67 6.09 -0.57 -11.30
CA GLY A 67 5.48 -0.69 -12.62
C GLY A 67 4.68 0.54 -13.05
N LEU A 68 4.52 1.55 -12.19
CA LEU A 68 3.62 2.69 -12.36
C LEU A 68 4.33 4.05 -12.35
N GLY A 69 5.60 4.10 -12.74
CA GLY A 69 6.35 5.35 -12.85
C GLY A 69 5.83 6.28 -13.95
N ALA A 70 6.56 7.35 -14.23
CA ALA A 70 6.12 8.46 -15.09
C ALA A 70 5.61 8.02 -16.48
N GLY A 71 6.25 7.01 -17.09
CA GLY A 71 5.86 6.50 -18.41
C GLY A 71 4.60 5.64 -18.44
N SER A 72 3.95 5.41 -17.30
CA SER A 72 2.89 4.41 -17.15
C SER A 72 1.50 5.05 -17.09
N ASP A 73 0.49 4.36 -17.65
CA ASP A 73 -0.93 4.52 -17.38
C ASP A 73 -1.52 3.21 -16.83
N PHE A 74 -2.76 3.21 -16.34
CA PHE A 74 -3.38 2.02 -15.81
C PHE A 74 -4.87 1.93 -16.17
N PHE A 75 -5.31 0.75 -16.63
CA PHE A 75 -6.66 0.56 -17.16
C PHE A 75 -7.79 0.83 -16.14
N MET A 76 -7.55 0.62 -14.84
CA MET A 76 -8.58 0.89 -13.82
C MET A 76 -8.77 2.37 -13.56
N ASP A 77 -7.78 3.19 -13.86
CA ASP A 77 -7.78 4.64 -13.68
C ASP A 77 -8.06 5.40 -14.99
N GLY A 78 -8.65 4.72 -15.97
CA GLY A 78 -9.00 5.31 -17.26
C GLY A 78 -7.91 5.24 -18.31
N GLY A 79 -6.73 4.71 -17.99
CA GLY A 79 -5.65 4.41 -18.92
C GLY A 79 -5.94 3.18 -19.80
N LYS A 80 -4.94 2.67 -20.47
CA LYS A 80 -5.08 1.57 -21.45
C LYS A 80 -4.27 0.34 -21.05
N ASP A 81 -3.19 0.54 -20.31
CA ASP A 81 -2.24 -0.52 -20.05
C ASP A 81 -2.67 -1.40 -18.87
N VAL A 82 -2.51 -2.70 -19.08
CA VAL A 82 -2.71 -3.75 -18.07
C VAL A 82 -1.38 -4.10 -17.38
N ARG A 83 -0.30 -3.98 -18.14
CA ARG A 83 1.09 -4.11 -17.69
C ARG A 83 1.85 -2.94 -18.29
N SER A 84 2.07 -1.93 -17.50
CA SER A 84 2.58 -0.66 -17.97
C SER A 84 4.08 -0.69 -18.25
N ALA A 85 4.86 -1.50 -17.50
CA ALA A 85 6.31 -1.55 -17.61
C ALA A 85 6.81 -2.87 -18.18
N ASP A 86 7.84 -2.82 -19.02
CA ASP A 86 8.63 -3.99 -19.38
C ASP A 86 9.65 -4.33 -18.27
N ARG A 87 10.40 -5.44 -18.44
CA ARG A 87 11.33 -5.90 -17.41
C ARG A 87 12.47 -4.91 -17.11
N GLU A 88 12.97 -4.23 -18.14
CA GLU A 88 14.06 -3.26 -18.00
C GLU A 88 13.55 -2.03 -17.24
N GLN A 89 12.35 -1.61 -17.53
CA GLN A 89 11.69 -0.49 -16.87
C GLN A 89 11.36 -0.78 -15.41
N VAL A 90 10.85 -1.98 -15.08
CA VAL A 90 10.66 -2.40 -13.67
C VAL A 90 11.97 -2.35 -12.91
N LEU A 91 13.06 -2.83 -13.48
CA LEU A 91 14.39 -2.77 -12.85
C LEU A 91 14.90 -1.33 -12.71
N ALA A 92 14.62 -0.46 -13.68
CA ALA A 92 14.98 0.95 -13.60
C ALA A 92 14.22 1.68 -12.49
N TYR A 93 12.90 1.47 -12.41
CA TYR A 93 12.08 2.04 -11.34
C TYR A 93 12.52 1.53 -9.94
N LEU A 94 12.77 0.22 -9.80
CA LEU A 94 13.33 -0.31 -8.54
C LEU A 94 14.67 0.31 -8.16
N ALA A 95 15.53 0.55 -9.13
CA ALA A 95 16.81 1.20 -8.89
C ALA A 95 16.63 2.67 -8.46
N GLY A 96 15.70 3.40 -9.08
CA GLY A 96 15.32 4.75 -8.71
C GLY A 96 14.74 4.82 -7.30
N ILE A 97 13.76 3.95 -6.98
CA ILE A 97 13.18 3.83 -5.64
C ILE A 97 14.27 3.59 -4.59
N LYS A 98 15.16 2.60 -4.83
CA LYS A 98 16.27 2.31 -3.93
C LYS A 98 17.22 3.50 -3.74
N SER A 99 17.54 4.19 -4.83
CA SER A 99 18.39 5.39 -4.80
C SER A 99 17.77 6.52 -3.99
N SER A 100 16.45 6.72 -4.14
CA SER A 100 15.70 7.73 -3.37
C SER A 100 15.69 7.40 -1.88
N ILE A 101 15.42 6.14 -1.50
CA ILE A 101 15.49 5.69 -0.10
C ILE A 101 16.89 5.93 0.48
N GLN A 102 17.95 5.56 -0.26
CA GLN A 102 19.34 5.78 0.17
C GLN A 102 19.72 7.26 0.28
N THR A 103 19.13 8.12 -0.53
CA THR A 103 19.39 9.57 -0.51
C THR A 103 18.69 10.26 0.66
N LEU A 104 17.47 9.83 0.96
CA LEU A 104 16.67 10.33 2.07
C LEU A 104 17.15 9.79 3.42
N ASP A 105 17.83 8.64 3.42
CA ASP A 105 18.49 8.00 4.57
C ASP A 105 17.57 7.84 5.81
N PRO A 106 16.34 7.34 5.68
CA PRO A 106 15.41 7.20 6.80
C PRO A 106 15.75 6.00 7.69
N ASP A 107 15.44 6.10 8.99
CA ASP A 107 15.61 5.01 9.95
C ASP A 107 14.57 3.88 9.74
N VAL A 108 13.34 4.27 9.35
CA VAL A 108 12.21 3.34 9.10
C VAL A 108 11.59 3.64 7.74
N VAL A 109 11.39 2.61 6.94
CA VAL A 109 10.77 2.68 5.61
C VAL A 109 9.52 1.81 5.56
N MET A 110 8.38 2.39 5.25
CA MET A 110 7.09 1.73 5.07
C MET A 110 6.69 1.78 3.60
N LEU A 111 6.79 0.65 2.89
CA LEU A 111 6.44 0.56 1.47
C LEU A 111 5.12 -0.16 1.28
N GLN A 112 4.33 0.29 0.31
CA GLN A 112 3.10 -0.34 -0.12
C GLN A 112 3.26 -0.82 -1.56
N GLU A 113 2.41 -1.77 -1.97
CA GLU A 113 2.45 -2.43 -3.28
C GLU A 113 3.78 -3.11 -3.62
N VAL A 114 4.35 -3.82 -2.66
CA VAL A 114 5.64 -4.52 -2.85
C VAL A 114 5.39 -5.94 -3.34
N ASP A 115 5.78 -6.23 -4.58
CA ASP A 115 5.64 -7.55 -5.19
C ASP A 115 6.76 -8.51 -4.77
N LEU A 116 6.42 -9.80 -4.56
CA LEU A 116 7.40 -10.87 -4.29
C LEU A 116 7.64 -11.79 -5.48
N ASP A 117 6.56 -12.27 -6.11
CA ASP A 117 6.60 -13.27 -7.19
C ASP A 117 5.40 -13.05 -8.13
N SER A 118 5.26 -11.84 -8.63
CA SER A 118 4.16 -11.44 -9.50
C SER A 118 4.53 -11.53 -10.98
N GLY A 119 3.59 -11.98 -11.80
CA GLY A 119 3.79 -12.05 -13.25
C GLY A 119 3.94 -10.66 -13.88
N ARG A 120 3.27 -9.64 -13.31
CA ARG A 120 3.33 -8.25 -13.79
C ARG A 120 4.72 -7.63 -13.61
N THR A 121 5.47 -8.09 -12.63
CA THR A 121 6.83 -7.61 -12.30
C THR A 121 7.91 -8.64 -12.60
N TYR A 122 7.65 -9.52 -13.57
CA TYR A 122 8.62 -10.53 -14.07
C TYR A 122 9.20 -11.41 -12.96
N ARG A 123 8.45 -11.66 -11.88
CA ARG A 123 8.83 -12.44 -10.70
C ARG A 123 10.04 -11.88 -9.94
N ILE A 124 10.25 -10.59 -10.02
CA ILE A 124 11.27 -9.91 -9.23
C ILE A 124 10.76 -9.85 -7.79
N ASN A 125 11.61 -10.23 -6.83
CA ASN A 125 11.34 -10.07 -5.41
C ASN A 125 11.77 -8.66 -4.99
N GLU A 126 10.83 -7.73 -5.00
CA GLU A 126 11.07 -6.31 -4.67
C GLU A 126 11.44 -6.12 -3.20
N ALA A 127 10.80 -6.87 -2.29
CA ALA A 127 11.14 -6.81 -0.88
C ALA A 127 12.60 -7.18 -0.63
N ALA A 128 13.10 -8.26 -1.25
CA ALA A 128 14.52 -8.63 -1.11
C ALA A 128 15.46 -7.62 -1.77
N TYR A 129 15.03 -6.91 -2.82
CA TYR A 129 15.83 -5.88 -3.49
C TYR A 129 15.94 -4.60 -2.67
N LEU A 130 14.86 -4.23 -1.94
CA LEU A 130 14.72 -2.98 -1.18
C LEU A 130 15.03 -3.17 0.32
N ALA A 131 15.21 -4.40 0.81
CA ALA A 131 15.52 -4.67 2.21
C ALA A 131 16.78 -3.92 2.67
N LEU A 132 16.67 -3.33 3.86
CA LEU A 132 17.77 -2.77 4.65
C LEU A 132 18.22 -3.80 5.72
N ASP A 133 18.47 -3.36 6.96
CA ASP A 133 19.07 -4.21 7.99
C ASP A 133 18.07 -5.12 8.71
N ALA A 134 16.86 -4.65 9.03
CA ALA A 134 15.76 -5.51 9.44
C ALA A 134 14.54 -5.29 8.55
N SER A 135 13.70 -6.31 8.39
CA SER A 135 12.52 -6.20 7.53
C SER A 135 11.43 -7.22 7.84
N ALA A 136 10.18 -6.83 7.56
CA ALA A 136 9.00 -7.66 7.60
C ALA A 136 8.10 -7.37 6.38
N HIS A 137 7.49 -8.42 5.80
CA HIS A 137 6.58 -8.30 4.67
C HIS A 137 5.26 -9.00 4.96
N ALA A 138 4.15 -8.26 4.92
CA ALA A 138 2.81 -8.82 5.06
C ALA A 138 2.09 -8.86 3.71
N MET A 139 1.77 -10.05 3.23
CA MET A 139 0.99 -10.19 2.00
C MET A 139 -0.44 -9.70 2.19
N ASN A 140 -0.89 -8.85 1.29
CA ASN A 140 -2.28 -8.45 1.17
C ASN A 140 -2.95 -9.02 -0.08
N TYR A 141 -2.17 -9.54 -1.02
CA TYR A 141 -2.67 -10.21 -2.21
C TYR A 141 -1.81 -11.44 -2.56
N ALA A 142 -2.44 -12.60 -2.62
CA ALA A 142 -1.83 -13.83 -3.08
C ALA A 142 -2.83 -14.57 -3.97
N CYS A 143 -2.62 -14.55 -5.27
CA CYS A 143 -3.47 -15.22 -6.24
C CYS A 143 -2.63 -15.79 -7.38
N ASP A 144 -2.73 -17.09 -7.63
CA ASP A 144 -1.97 -17.76 -8.68
C ASP A 144 -2.42 -17.38 -10.09
N PHE A 145 -3.66 -16.93 -10.23
CA PHE A 145 -4.20 -16.51 -11.52
C PHE A 145 -5.33 -15.50 -11.39
N VAL A 146 -5.04 -14.24 -11.62
CA VAL A 146 -6.02 -13.15 -11.73
C VAL A 146 -6.52 -13.12 -13.17
N PRO A 147 -7.80 -13.50 -13.42
CA PRO A 147 -8.31 -13.72 -14.77
C PRO A 147 -8.63 -12.44 -15.56
N PHE A 148 -8.68 -11.30 -14.90
CA PHE A 148 -9.04 -10.00 -15.47
C PHE A 148 -7.92 -8.98 -15.26
N PRO A 149 -7.86 -7.94 -16.13
CA PRO A 149 -8.61 -7.77 -17.37
C PRO A 149 -8.18 -8.74 -18.46
N LEU A 150 -8.50 -8.48 -19.73
CA LEU A 150 -7.99 -9.25 -20.86
C LEU A 150 -6.96 -8.43 -21.63
N PRO A 151 -5.68 -8.88 -21.70
CA PRO A 151 -5.15 -10.17 -21.25
C PRO A 151 -5.09 -10.26 -19.70
N PRO A 152 -5.15 -11.47 -19.11
CA PRO A 152 -5.18 -11.64 -17.66
C PRO A 152 -3.88 -11.15 -17.00
N LEU A 153 -4.01 -10.59 -15.80
CA LEU A 153 -2.85 -10.18 -14.98
C LEU A 153 -1.99 -11.39 -14.58
N GLY A 154 -2.60 -12.57 -14.48
CA GLY A 154 -1.91 -13.79 -14.11
C GLY A 154 -1.60 -13.84 -12.61
N ARG A 155 -0.44 -14.37 -12.23
CA ARG A 155 -0.02 -14.53 -10.84
C ARG A 155 0.34 -13.18 -10.22
N ILE A 156 -0.22 -12.89 -9.03
CA ILE A 156 0.11 -11.71 -8.23
C ILE A 156 0.31 -12.12 -6.77
N TYR A 157 1.46 -11.74 -6.21
CA TYR A 157 1.85 -11.89 -4.82
C TYR A 157 2.44 -10.56 -4.37
N SER A 158 1.67 -9.78 -3.63
CA SER A 158 1.96 -8.40 -3.27
C SER A 158 1.57 -8.11 -1.83
N GLY A 159 2.19 -7.10 -1.23
CA GLY A 159 1.90 -6.73 0.14
C GLY A 159 2.40 -5.37 0.56
N VAL A 160 2.45 -5.17 1.87
CA VAL A 160 3.09 -4.03 2.52
C VAL A 160 4.40 -4.50 3.16
N PHE A 161 5.41 -3.67 3.11
CA PHE A 161 6.77 -4.01 3.52
C PHE A 161 7.34 -2.91 4.41
N THR A 162 7.81 -3.30 5.58
CA THR A 162 8.52 -2.40 6.50
C THR A 162 9.96 -2.86 6.60
N THR A 163 10.90 -1.92 6.49
CA THR A 163 12.32 -2.19 6.70
C THR A 163 12.97 -1.05 7.48
N THR A 164 14.02 -1.35 8.24
CA THR A 164 14.71 -0.41 9.10
C THR A 164 16.20 -0.38 8.81
N GLN A 165 16.83 0.76 9.02
CA GLN A 165 18.26 0.96 8.94
C GLN A 165 18.83 1.06 10.36
N GLY A 166 19.72 0.16 10.73
CA GLY A 166 20.36 0.11 12.05
C GLY A 166 19.46 -0.30 13.21
N LEU A 167 18.13 -0.28 13.07
CA LEU A 167 17.17 -0.53 14.15
C LEU A 167 16.58 -1.95 14.11
N ALA A 168 16.40 -2.53 15.28
CA ALA A 168 15.79 -3.85 15.45
C ALA A 168 14.26 -3.80 15.28
N ILE A 169 13.71 -4.86 14.68
CA ILE A 169 12.29 -5.21 14.76
C ILE A 169 12.23 -6.52 15.56
N ASP A 170 11.65 -6.49 16.76
CA ASP A 170 11.55 -7.67 17.62
C ASP A 170 10.49 -8.65 17.13
N GLU A 171 9.33 -8.10 16.75
CA GLU A 171 8.20 -8.87 16.21
C GLU A 171 7.43 -8.07 15.19
N ALA A 172 6.71 -8.76 14.33
CA ALA A 172 5.82 -8.14 13.38
C ALA A 172 4.53 -8.95 13.24
N GLU A 173 3.40 -8.26 13.11
CA GLU A 173 2.09 -8.85 12.97
C GLU A 173 1.37 -8.31 11.74
N ARG A 174 0.70 -9.23 11.02
CA ARG A 174 -0.26 -8.91 9.99
C ARG A 174 -1.66 -8.93 10.58
N ILE A 175 -2.35 -7.80 10.56
CA ILE A 175 -3.73 -7.65 11.02
C ILE A 175 -4.65 -7.53 9.80
N SER A 176 -5.55 -8.52 9.61
CA SER A 176 -6.48 -8.53 8.49
C SER A 176 -7.52 -7.43 8.62
N LEU A 177 -7.68 -6.62 7.57
CA LEU A 177 -8.74 -5.63 7.48
C LEU A 177 -10.01 -6.21 6.82
N PRO A 178 -11.22 -5.62 7.07
CA PRO A 178 -12.45 -6.03 6.41
C PRO A 178 -12.33 -6.00 4.88
N CYS A 179 -12.74 -7.09 4.23
CA CYS A 179 -12.82 -7.15 2.77
C CYS A 179 -14.25 -6.77 2.34
N PRO A 180 -14.47 -5.68 1.58
CA PRO A 180 -15.81 -5.21 1.23
C PRO A 180 -16.48 -6.06 0.15
N PHE A 181 -15.72 -6.91 -0.53
CA PHE A 181 -16.22 -7.67 -1.67
C PHE A 181 -16.89 -8.99 -1.27
N GLN A 182 -17.95 -9.33 -1.98
CA GLN A 182 -18.67 -10.58 -1.80
C GLN A 182 -18.16 -11.67 -2.75
N TRP A 183 -18.43 -12.94 -2.39
CA TRP A 183 -18.21 -14.04 -3.33
C TRP A 183 -19.08 -13.87 -4.58
N PRO A 184 -18.58 -14.17 -5.79
CA PRO A 184 -17.26 -14.72 -6.11
C PRO A 184 -16.15 -13.68 -6.26
N VAL A 185 -16.45 -12.37 -6.32
CA VAL A 185 -15.49 -11.29 -6.61
C VAL A 185 -14.32 -11.29 -5.59
N ARG A 186 -14.62 -11.48 -4.32
CA ARG A 186 -13.61 -11.49 -3.25
C ARG A 186 -12.54 -12.56 -3.43
N THR A 187 -12.78 -13.62 -4.20
CA THR A 187 -11.83 -14.75 -4.36
C THR A 187 -10.55 -14.35 -5.08
N ALA A 188 -10.64 -13.33 -5.94
CA ALA A 188 -9.50 -12.77 -6.68
C ALA A 188 -9.31 -11.29 -6.36
N ASN A 189 -9.62 -10.89 -5.12
CA ASN A 189 -9.48 -9.50 -4.69
C ASN A 189 -8.50 -9.37 -3.50
N ILE A 190 -7.97 -8.18 -3.33
CA ILE A 190 -7.00 -7.85 -2.29
C ILE A 190 -7.60 -8.11 -0.90
N LYS A 191 -6.79 -8.66 0.01
CA LYS A 191 -7.11 -8.83 1.43
C LYS A 191 -6.26 -7.84 2.23
N ARG A 192 -6.67 -6.57 2.20
CA ARG A 192 -5.98 -5.48 2.87
C ARG A 192 -5.62 -5.85 4.31
N CYS A 193 -4.49 -5.34 4.79
CA CYS A 193 -4.01 -5.58 6.15
C CYS A 193 -3.22 -4.38 6.67
N LEU A 194 -3.04 -4.35 7.98
CA LEU A 194 -1.98 -3.58 8.62
C LEU A 194 -0.78 -4.50 8.83
N LEU A 195 0.42 -3.98 8.67
CA LEU A 195 1.66 -4.58 9.14
C LEU A 195 2.15 -3.76 10.33
N ALA A 196 1.98 -4.30 11.53
CA ALA A 196 2.50 -3.73 12.75
C ALA A 196 3.90 -4.30 13.04
N SER A 197 4.91 -3.46 13.03
CA SER A 197 6.30 -3.80 13.37
C SER A 197 6.64 -3.17 14.71
N TYR A 198 7.11 -3.99 15.65
CA TYR A 198 7.40 -3.59 17.03
C TYR A 198 8.91 -3.38 17.20
N LEU A 199 9.30 -2.12 17.29
CA LEU A 199 10.70 -1.71 17.48
C LEU A 199 10.94 -1.48 18.98
N PRO A 200 11.89 -2.20 19.59
CA PRO A 200 12.19 -2.04 21.01
C PRO A 200 12.80 -0.66 21.30
N ILE A 201 12.48 -0.08 22.46
CA ILE A 201 12.97 1.24 22.87
C ILE A 201 14.00 1.08 23.98
N GLU A 202 15.13 1.77 23.89
CA GLU A 202 16.22 1.70 24.86
C GLU A 202 15.73 2.11 26.26
N GLY A 203 16.03 1.25 27.24
CA GLY A 203 15.66 1.48 28.63
C GLY A 203 14.17 1.37 28.97
N SER A 204 13.33 0.87 28.05
CA SER A 204 11.87 0.74 28.21
C SER A 204 11.40 -0.71 28.00
N ASP A 205 10.23 -1.04 28.60
CA ASP A 205 9.48 -2.26 28.29
C ASP A 205 8.41 -2.02 27.21
N LYS A 206 8.42 -0.84 26.58
CA LYS A 206 7.48 -0.40 25.55
C LYS A 206 8.13 -0.45 24.17
N TYR A 207 7.28 -0.38 23.15
CA TYR A 207 7.67 -0.40 21.76
C TYR A 207 7.29 0.89 21.04
N LEU A 208 8.06 1.23 20.03
CA LEU A 208 7.56 2.00 18.92
C LEU A 208 6.88 1.03 17.94
N VAL A 209 5.57 1.16 17.78
CA VAL A 209 4.78 0.35 16.86
C VAL A 209 4.62 1.10 15.55
N ALA A 210 5.39 0.68 14.56
CA ALA A 210 5.33 1.18 13.19
C ALA A 210 4.26 0.41 12.42
N VAL A 211 3.15 1.06 12.09
CA VAL A 211 1.98 0.44 11.44
C VAL A 211 1.94 0.85 9.98
N ASN A 212 2.39 -0.01 9.09
CA ASN A 212 2.32 0.20 7.65
C ASN A 212 0.95 -0.24 7.12
N LEU A 213 0.31 0.60 6.32
CA LEU A 213 -1.04 0.38 5.81
C LEU A 213 -1.17 0.72 4.32
N HIS A 214 -2.11 0.04 3.67
CA HIS A 214 -2.62 0.39 2.36
C HIS A 214 -4.12 0.07 2.35
N LEU A 215 -4.97 1.09 2.50
CA LEU A 215 -6.41 0.92 2.65
C LEU A 215 -7.12 0.74 1.30
N GLU A 216 -8.43 0.47 1.35
CA GLU A 216 -9.23 0.16 0.16
C GLU A 216 -9.42 1.38 -0.75
N ALA A 217 -9.23 1.16 -2.07
CA ALA A 217 -9.34 2.19 -3.09
C ALA A 217 -10.71 2.24 -3.79
N TYR A 218 -11.27 1.07 -4.14
CA TYR A 218 -12.31 0.93 -5.18
C TYR A 218 -13.65 0.39 -4.67
N ASP A 219 -13.96 0.57 -3.38
CA ASP A 219 -15.26 0.17 -2.85
C ASP A 219 -16.30 1.32 -2.91
N SER A 220 -17.52 1.01 -2.48
CA SER A 220 -18.62 2.00 -2.37
C SER A 220 -18.50 2.98 -1.19
N GLY A 221 -17.40 2.92 -0.43
CA GLY A 221 -17.12 3.72 0.76
C GLY A 221 -17.32 2.99 2.09
N GLU A 222 -18.19 1.98 2.17
CA GLU A 222 -18.43 1.22 3.40
C GLU A 222 -17.18 0.44 3.86
N GLY A 223 -16.41 -0.11 2.91
CA GLY A 223 -15.17 -0.82 3.17
C GLY A 223 -14.08 0.11 3.70
N LYS A 224 -13.90 1.29 3.09
CA LYS A 224 -12.96 2.33 3.57
C LYS A 224 -13.26 2.70 5.01
N ILE A 225 -14.53 3.02 5.32
CA ILE A 225 -14.97 3.39 6.67
C ILE A 225 -14.69 2.25 7.67
N ALA A 226 -15.01 1.01 7.30
CA ALA A 226 -14.78 -0.14 8.17
C ALA A 226 -13.29 -0.40 8.42
N GLN A 227 -12.43 -0.23 7.40
CA GLN A 227 -10.99 -0.38 7.53
C GLN A 227 -10.38 0.74 8.37
N THR A 228 -10.78 1.99 8.14
CA THR A 228 -10.32 3.15 8.93
C THR A 228 -10.72 3.04 10.41
N ARG A 229 -11.94 2.56 10.68
CA ARG A 229 -12.38 2.29 12.06
C ARG A 229 -11.53 1.22 12.74
N MET A 230 -11.23 0.12 12.05
CA MET A 230 -10.39 -0.95 12.59
C MET A 230 -8.94 -0.50 12.78
N LEU A 231 -8.40 0.32 11.88
CA LEU A 231 -7.11 0.97 12.06
C LEU A 231 -7.12 1.80 13.37
N LYS A 232 -8.12 2.66 13.55
CA LYS A 232 -8.26 3.48 14.76
C LYS A 232 -8.31 2.62 16.02
N GLU A 233 -9.16 1.58 16.05
CA GLU A 233 -9.27 0.66 17.18
C GLU A 233 -7.93 -0.01 17.50
N PHE A 234 -7.16 -0.41 16.47
CA PHE A 234 -5.86 -1.03 16.65
C PHE A 234 -4.83 -0.07 17.23
N ILE A 235 -4.66 1.12 16.64
CA ILE A 235 -3.64 2.09 17.08
C ILE A 235 -3.94 2.64 18.48
N GLU A 236 -5.20 2.89 18.80
CA GLU A 236 -5.62 3.30 20.15
C GLU A 236 -5.40 2.17 21.18
N GLY A 237 -5.60 0.92 20.77
CA GLY A 237 -5.32 -0.26 21.58
C GLY A 237 -3.83 -0.41 21.90
N GLU A 238 -2.94 -0.16 20.94
CA GLU A 238 -1.48 -0.18 21.16
C GLU A 238 -1.04 0.98 22.07
N TYR A 239 -1.55 2.18 21.85
CA TYR A 239 -1.27 3.32 22.71
C TYR A 239 -1.76 3.09 24.15
N ALA A 240 -2.91 2.45 24.35
CA ALA A 240 -3.43 2.12 25.68
C ALA A 240 -2.55 1.11 26.45
N LYS A 241 -1.71 0.32 25.76
CA LYS A 241 -0.67 -0.53 26.37
C LYS A 241 0.57 0.27 26.81
N GLY A 242 0.63 1.56 26.47
CA GLY A 242 1.75 2.45 26.74
C GLY A 242 2.77 2.50 25.62
N ASN A 243 2.49 1.89 24.46
CA ASN A 243 3.35 1.95 23.28
C ASN A 243 3.29 3.33 22.61
N TYR A 244 4.31 3.63 21.86
CA TYR A 244 4.34 4.76 20.91
C TYR A 244 3.85 4.25 19.56
N VAL A 245 2.97 4.99 18.90
CA VAL A 245 2.36 4.48 17.65
C VAL A 245 2.53 5.49 16.52
N ILE A 246 3.03 5.01 15.40
CA ILE A 246 3.12 5.74 14.14
C ILE A 246 2.50 4.85 13.06
N ALA A 247 1.33 5.26 12.55
CA ALA A 247 0.67 4.56 11.45
C ALA A 247 0.83 5.38 10.17
N GLY A 248 1.44 4.81 9.14
CA GLY A 248 1.71 5.49 7.87
C GLY A 248 1.45 4.60 6.67
N GLY A 249 1.16 5.22 5.54
CA GLY A 249 0.91 4.51 4.29
C GLY A 249 -0.01 5.25 3.36
N ASP A 250 -0.54 4.50 2.41
CA ASP A 250 -1.56 4.92 1.47
C ASP A 250 -2.96 4.66 2.07
N PHE A 251 -3.63 5.74 2.45
CA PHE A 251 -4.97 5.68 3.03
C PHE A 251 -6.07 5.53 1.97
N ASN A 252 -5.77 5.81 0.69
CA ASN A 252 -6.78 5.92 -0.37
C ASN A 252 -7.94 6.86 -0.01
N GLN A 253 -7.68 7.79 0.88
CA GLN A 253 -8.59 8.81 1.36
C GLN A 253 -7.82 10.13 1.47
N ILE A 254 -8.45 11.21 1.02
CA ILE A 254 -7.85 12.55 0.99
C ILE A 254 -7.73 13.06 2.43
N PHE A 255 -6.55 13.55 2.79
CA PHE A 255 -6.31 14.25 4.06
C PHE A 255 -7.02 15.60 4.10
N PRO A 256 -7.33 16.13 5.30
CA PRO A 256 -8.00 17.42 5.45
C PRO A 256 -7.32 18.54 4.65
N GLY A 257 -8.11 19.35 3.94
CA GLY A 257 -7.61 20.41 3.05
C GLY A 257 -7.09 19.93 1.69
N GLY A 258 -6.94 18.62 1.48
CA GLY A 258 -6.40 18.08 0.22
C GLY A 258 -7.33 18.29 -0.98
N LEU A 259 -8.65 18.21 -0.76
CA LEU A 259 -9.63 18.45 -1.83
C LEU A 259 -9.70 19.93 -2.27
N GLU A 260 -9.47 20.85 -1.36
CA GLU A 260 -9.37 22.28 -1.63
C GLU A 260 -8.08 22.62 -2.39
N THR A 261 -6.99 21.93 -2.06
CA THR A 261 -5.68 22.13 -2.70
C THR A 261 -5.61 21.49 -4.08
N TYR A 262 -6.12 20.25 -4.20
CA TYR A 262 -6.18 19.48 -5.45
C TYR A 262 -7.63 19.03 -5.72
N PRO A 263 -8.47 19.92 -6.30
CA PRO A 263 -9.86 19.59 -6.62
C PRO A 263 -9.95 18.39 -7.57
N ASN A 264 -10.90 17.48 -7.31
CA ASN A 264 -11.11 16.34 -8.19
C ASN A 264 -11.77 16.78 -9.50
N THR A 265 -11.02 16.75 -10.59
CA THR A 265 -11.45 17.11 -11.93
C THR A 265 -11.91 15.90 -12.77
N HIS A 266 -11.68 14.68 -12.28
CA HIS A 266 -12.06 13.42 -12.92
C HIS A 266 -12.91 12.50 -12.02
N PRO A 267 -14.02 13.00 -11.43
CA PRO A 267 -14.85 12.23 -10.50
C PRO A 267 -15.53 11.02 -11.17
N GLU A 268 -15.62 11.01 -12.52
CA GLU A 268 -16.15 9.89 -13.30
C GLU A 268 -15.18 8.69 -13.34
N ILE A 269 -13.89 8.88 -13.04
CA ILE A 269 -12.88 7.83 -13.01
C ILE A 269 -12.74 7.29 -11.60
N TRP A 270 -12.39 8.16 -10.65
CA TRP A 270 -12.16 7.77 -9.26
C TRP A 270 -12.50 8.90 -8.28
N ILE A 271 -13.15 8.54 -7.18
CA ILE A 271 -13.42 9.44 -6.07
C ILE A 271 -12.83 8.81 -4.81
N PRO A 272 -11.69 9.33 -4.30
CA PRO A 272 -11.16 8.87 -3.01
C PRO A 272 -12.13 9.23 -1.88
N GLY A 273 -12.04 8.48 -0.77
CA GLY A 273 -12.71 8.85 0.47
C GLY A 273 -12.12 10.12 1.08
N LEU A 274 -12.69 10.58 2.20
CA LEU A 274 -12.16 11.70 2.96
C LEU A 274 -11.79 11.22 4.36
N LEU A 275 -10.65 11.68 4.87
CA LEU A 275 -10.28 11.58 6.28
C LEU A 275 -10.80 12.83 7.00
N GLU A 276 -11.60 12.64 8.03
CA GLU A 276 -12.14 13.73 8.82
C GLU A 276 -11.25 13.96 10.06
N GLU A 277 -10.97 15.23 10.40
CA GLU A 277 -10.13 15.56 11.58
C GLU A 277 -10.67 14.98 12.87
N ASP A 278 -12.00 14.94 13.02
CA ASP A 278 -12.70 14.48 14.21
C ASP A 278 -12.71 12.94 14.36
N MET A 279 -12.21 12.19 13.35
CA MET A 279 -12.04 10.75 13.51
C MET A 279 -10.98 10.38 14.57
N LEU A 280 -10.00 11.25 14.81
CA LEU A 280 -8.93 11.00 15.75
C LEU A 280 -9.36 11.35 17.18
N ALA A 281 -8.89 10.56 18.17
CA ALA A 281 -9.07 10.87 19.56
C ALA A 281 -8.21 12.08 19.98
N GLU A 282 -8.52 12.67 21.14
CA GLU A 282 -7.79 13.82 21.68
C GLU A 282 -6.28 13.54 21.81
N GLY A 283 -5.47 14.45 21.31
CA GLY A 283 -4.00 14.38 21.30
C GLY A 283 -3.39 13.61 20.12
N TRP A 284 -4.16 12.78 19.41
CA TRP A 284 -3.73 12.19 18.16
C TRP A 284 -3.69 13.24 17.05
N ARG A 285 -2.86 13.02 16.04
CA ARG A 285 -2.77 13.95 14.91
C ARG A 285 -2.45 13.25 13.61
N PHE A 286 -2.89 13.85 12.51
CA PHE A 286 -2.37 13.57 11.19
C PHE A 286 -1.04 14.29 10.96
N ALA A 287 -0.15 13.66 10.16
CA ALA A 287 1.05 14.28 9.62
C ALA A 287 1.11 13.99 8.11
N TYR A 288 0.96 15.03 7.32
CA TYR A 288 0.91 15.01 5.85
C TYR A 288 1.33 16.38 5.32
N ASP A 289 1.63 16.47 4.02
CA ASP A 289 2.02 17.72 3.36
C ASP A 289 1.09 18.00 2.17
N LEU A 290 0.51 19.18 2.13
CA LEU A 290 -0.34 19.63 1.02
C LEU A 290 0.45 20.37 -0.08
N SER A 291 1.72 20.68 0.14
CA SER A 291 2.54 21.42 -0.83
C SER A 291 3.01 20.56 -1.99
N VAL A 292 3.10 19.25 -1.79
CA VAL A 292 3.48 18.25 -2.79
C VAL A 292 2.36 17.21 -2.90
N PRO A 293 1.83 16.93 -4.11
CA PRO A 293 0.84 15.88 -4.26
C PRO A 293 1.49 14.52 -4.01
N SER A 294 0.86 13.69 -3.18
CA SER A 294 1.39 12.37 -2.88
C SER A 294 1.02 11.30 -3.89
N CYS A 295 0.00 11.53 -4.71
CA CYS A 295 -0.46 10.59 -5.73
C CYS A 295 -0.99 11.33 -6.96
N ARG A 296 -0.85 10.70 -8.14
CA ARG A 296 -1.48 11.12 -9.39
C ARG A 296 -2.42 10.05 -9.93
N LEU A 297 -3.44 10.46 -10.68
CA LEU A 297 -4.27 9.53 -11.44
C LEU A 297 -3.50 8.95 -12.62
N LEU A 298 -3.65 7.66 -12.87
CA LEU A 298 -2.96 6.91 -13.95
C LEU A 298 -3.79 6.85 -15.25
N ASN A 299 -4.61 7.87 -15.53
CA ASN A 299 -5.40 7.93 -16.77
C ASN A 299 -4.55 8.15 -18.04
N GLN A 300 -3.31 8.62 -17.87
CA GLN A 300 -2.32 8.84 -18.92
C GLN A 300 -0.90 8.78 -18.33
N PRO A 301 0.15 8.59 -19.16
CA PRO A 301 1.53 8.81 -18.75
C PRO A 301 1.73 10.23 -18.21
N TYR A 302 2.60 10.36 -17.21
CA TYR A 302 2.87 11.64 -16.57
C TYR A 302 3.70 12.56 -17.47
N ASP A 303 3.24 13.80 -17.61
CA ASP A 303 3.99 14.89 -18.24
C ASP A 303 3.97 16.08 -17.25
N PRO A 304 5.11 16.47 -16.67
CA PRO A 304 5.18 17.60 -15.75
C PRO A 304 4.82 18.94 -16.41
N ALA A 305 4.80 19.02 -17.76
CA ALA A 305 4.33 20.19 -18.48
C ALA A 305 2.80 20.23 -18.66
N ASP A 306 2.09 19.12 -18.44
CA ASP A 306 0.64 18.99 -18.60
C ASP A 306 -0.07 18.92 -17.24
N THR A 307 0.14 19.91 -16.40
CA THR A 307 -0.48 19.97 -15.07
C THR A 307 -2.00 20.18 -15.11
N GLU A 308 -2.54 20.70 -16.23
CA GLU A 308 -3.99 20.96 -16.36
C GLU A 308 -4.79 19.64 -16.53
N ASN A 309 -4.21 18.61 -17.12
CA ASN A 309 -4.86 17.32 -17.36
C ASN A 309 -4.41 16.24 -16.38
N THR A 310 -3.48 16.53 -15.48
CA THR A 310 -3.05 15.61 -14.43
C THR A 310 -3.89 15.84 -13.17
N GLN A 311 -4.59 14.80 -12.74
CA GLN A 311 -5.29 14.82 -11.44
C GLN A 311 -4.33 14.40 -10.34
N TYR A 312 -4.22 15.22 -9.33
CA TYR A 312 -3.40 14.98 -8.14
C TYR A 312 -4.25 14.77 -6.90
N TYR A 313 -3.66 14.05 -5.93
CA TYR A 313 -4.25 13.78 -4.62
C TYR A 313 -3.20 13.86 -3.51
N VAL A 314 -3.65 14.08 -2.27
CA VAL A 314 -2.85 13.86 -1.05
C VAL A 314 -3.57 12.79 -0.23
N ILE A 315 -3.12 11.54 -0.39
CA ILE A 315 -3.71 10.34 0.21
C ILE A 315 -2.71 9.51 1.01
N ASP A 316 -1.43 9.91 0.99
CA ASP A 316 -0.34 9.31 1.76
C ASP A 316 0.06 10.22 2.91
N GLY A 317 0.40 9.65 4.05
CA GLY A 317 0.77 10.38 5.26
C GLY A 317 0.77 9.48 6.49
N PHE A 318 0.66 10.10 7.67
CA PHE A 318 0.78 9.41 8.95
C PHE A 318 -0.30 9.82 9.94
N ILE A 319 -0.56 8.93 10.92
CA ILE A 319 -1.26 9.19 12.17
C ILE A 319 -0.27 8.95 13.30
N LEU A 320 -0.13 9.91 14.21
CA LEU A 320 0.80 9.86 15.33
C LEU A 320 0.04 9.83 16.64
N SER A 321 0.48 8.96 17.58
CA SER A 321 -0.06 8.92 18.95
C SER A 321 0.35 10.13 19.78
N PRO A 322 -0.36 10.46 20.88
CA PRO A 322 -0.11 11.66 21.69
C PRO A 322 1.30 11.76 22.30
N ASN A 323 1.96 10.59 22.53
CA ASN A 323 3.32 10.49 23.07
C ASN A 323 4.41 10.53 21.97
N VAL A 324 4.04 10.77 20.72
CA VAL A 324 4.98 11.03 19.62
C VAL A 324 4.93 12.52 19.26
N GLU A 325 6.07 13.18 19.28
CA GLU A 325 6.22 14.57 18.86
C GLU A 325 6.52 14.64 17.37
N LEU A 326 5.71 15.38 16.62
CA LEU A 326 5.99 15.69 15.23
C LEU A 326 6.99 16.86 15.17
N LEU A 327 8.14 16.65 14.56
CA LEU A 327 9.15 17.67 14.31
C LEU A 327 8.97 18.28 12.92
N SER A 328 8.82 17.42 11.90
CA SER A 328 8.53 17.84 10.52
C SER A 328 7.77 16.75 9.75
N VAL A 329 7.08 17.15 8.69
CA VAL A 329 6.55 16.27 7.66
C VAL A 329 6.67 16.96 6.32
N GLU A 330 7.11 16.23 5.30
CA GLU A 330 7.26 16.75 3.94
C GLU A 330 6.93 15.69 2.90
N GLY A 331 6.22 16.08 1.85
CA GLY A 331 6.14 15.34 0.61
C GLY A 331 7.42 15.54 -0.18
N VAL A 332 8.04 14.45 -0.63
CA VAL A 332 9.28 14.54 -1.43
C VAL A 332 8.90 14.45 -2.90
N ASP A 333 8.97 15.57 -3.60
CA ASP A 333 8.63 15.62 -5.03
C ASP A 333 9.72 14.93 -5.86
N LEU A 334 9.38 13.76 -6.39
CA LEU A 334 10.22 12.97 -7.31
C LEU A 334 9.69 13.01 -8.75
N ASP A 335 8.83 13.98 -9.09
CA ASP A 335 8.20 14.07 -10.41
C ASP A 335 7.50 12.75 -10.83
N PHE A 336 7.03 11.97 -9.88
CA PHE A 336 6.44 10.63 -10.12
C PHE A 336 7.30 9.73 -11.02
N ALA A 337 8.62 9.90 -10.97
CA ALA A 337 9.55 9.25 -11.90
C ALA A 337 9.46 7.71 -11.85
N ASP A 338 9.41 7.14 -10.64
CA ASP A 338 9.52 5.71 -10.40
C ASP A 338 8.23 5.06 -9.85
N SER A 339 7.23 5.85 -9.45
CA SER A 339 5.91 5.44 -8.97
C SER A 339 4.88 6.52 -9.30
N ASP A 340 3.60 6.16 -9.28
CA ASP A 340 2.46 7.09 -9.33
C ASP A 340 2.21 7.79 -7.97
N HIS A 341 3.00 7.46 -6.97
CA HIS A 341 3.06 8.17 -5.69
C HIS A 341 4.42 8.81 -5.47
N ASN A 342 4.42 9.96 -4.81
CA ASN A 342 5.57 10.60 -4.20
C ASN A 342 5.67 10.16 -2.74
N PRO A 343 6.90 9.94 -2.19
CA PRO A 343 7.06 9.55 -0.80
C PRO A 343 6.75 10.69 0.16
N VAL A 344 6.31 10.34 1.37
CA VAL A 344 6.15 11.27 2.50
C VAL A 344 7.15 10.91 3.58
N LEU A 345 7.99 11.88 3.96
CA LEU A 345 9.00 11.75 5.01
C LEU A 345 8.53 12.51 6.25
N THR A 346 8.59 11.87 7.42
CA THR A 346 8.30 12.52 8.69
C THR A 346 9.46 12.35 9.67
N SER A 347 9.70 13.42 10.44
CA SER A 347 10.67 13.44 11.52
C SER A 347 9.93 13.56 12.84
N VAL A 348 10.23 12.69 13.78
CA VAL A 348 9.54 12.59 15.06
C VAL A 348 10.51 12.38 16.22
N LYS A 349 10.03 12.63 17.45
CA LYS A 349 10.70 12.28 18.70
C LYS A 349 9.72 11.62 19.67
N LEU A 350 10.18 10.64 20.44
CA LEU A 350 9.39 10.00 21.48
C LEU A 350 9.38 10.92 22.73
N LYS A 351 8.22 10.98 23.47
CA LYS A 351 8.05 11.85 24.66
C LYS A 351 8.07 11.06 25.94
#